data_c8dba6428e6d89b29c80cd167799663e
#
_entry.id   c8dba6428e6d89b29c80cd167799663e
#
_cell.length_a   1.000
_cell.length_b   1.000
_cell.length_c   1.000
_cell.angle_alpha   90.00
_cell.angle_beta   90.00
_cell.angle_gamma   90.00
#
_symmetry.space_group_name_H-M   'P 1'
#
loop_
_entity.id
_entity.type
_entity.pdbx_description
1 polymer ?
#
loop_
_entity_poly.entity_id
_entity_poly.type
_entity_poly.pdbx_seq_one_letter_code
_entity_poly.pdbx_strand_id
1 'polypeptide(L)'
;MNMKHLILAAAAVVAAPVAAHAQLVEKAFAKAAVAGRTSTLDAFYAVKLDCAPLEWVDVRVVEPPHNGKAVVSKGTVLMYYPETNPRKSCNGKPIEGMRLLYTPNDNAQGDDRIVIEIVNSSGQNLKYTYDIPVK
;
A
#
# COMPACT_ATOMS: atom_id res chain seq x y z
N MET A 1 30.89 -69.57 -10.01
CA MET A 1 30.19 -68.51 -10.84
C MET A 1 29.43 -67.60 -9.87
N ASN A 2 30.01 -66.47 -9.50
CA ASN A 2 29.41 -65.54 -8.55
C ASN A 2 28.70 -64.39 -9.30
N MET A 3 27.41 -64.46 -9.26
CA MET A 3 26.57 -63.42 -9.83
C MET A 3 26.34 -62.35 -8.76
N LYS A 4 27.09 -61.23 -8.85
CA LYS A 4 26.93 -60.07 -7.99
C LYS A 4 25.69 -59.25 -8.45
N HIS A 5 24.65 -59.26 -7.64
CA HIS A 5 23.49 -58.41 -7.83
C HIS A 5 23.85 -56.95 -7.53
N LEU A 6 23.85 -56.13 -8.58
CA LEU A 6 23.99 -54.67 -8.46
C LEU A 6 22.60 -54.09 -8.17
N ILE A 7 22.41 -53.65 -6.92
CA ILE A 7 21.17 -52.94 -6.53
C ILE A 7 21.37 -51.49 -6.88
N LEU A 8 20.65 -50.99 -7.94
CA LEU A 8 20.57 -49.60 -8.26
C LEU A 8 19.54 -48.95 -7.31
N ALA A 9 20.01 -48.13 -6.35
CA ALA A 9 19.14 -47.30 -5.54
C ALA A 9 18.76 -46.02 -6.32
N ALA A 10 17.52 -45.95 -6.79
CA ALA A 10 16.98 -44.72 -7.40
C ALA A 10 16.62 -43.73 -6.29
N ALA A 11 17.38 -42.65 -6.17
CA ALA A 11 17.05 -41.55 -5.28
C ALA A 11 15.95 -40.72 -5.93
N ALA A 12 14.72 -40.78 -5.41
CA ALA A 12 13.63 -39.91 -5.80
C ALA A 12 13.85 -38.51 -5.20
N VAL A 13 14.18 -37.53 -6.03
CA VAL A 13 14.23 -36.12 -5.64
C VAL A 13 12.81 -35.63 -5.56
N VAL A 14 12.29 -35.46 -4.35
CA VAL A 14 11.00 -34.82 -4.09
C VAL A 14 11.23 -33.31 -4.20
N ALA A 15 10.82 -32.70 -5.31
CA ALA A 15 10.78 -31.27 -5.47
C ALA A 15 9.60 -30.71 -4.63
N ALA A 16 9.90 -30.09 -3.49
CA ALA A 16 8.92 -29.40 -2.70
C ALA A 16 8.45 -28.13 -3.47
N PRO A 17 7.14 -27.86 -3.58
CA PRO A 17 6.66 -26.63 -4.20
C PRO A 17 7.10 -25.44 -3.34
N VAL A 18 7.91 -24.56 -3.92
CA VAL A 18 8.23 -23.25 -3.32
C VAL A 18 6.96 -22.41 -3.45
N ALA A 19 6.22 -22.29 -2.35
CA ALA A 19 5.09 -21.35 -2.28
C ALA A 19 5.64 -19.94 -2.45
N ALA A 20 5.34 -19.29 -3.58
CA ALA A 20 5.63 -17.89 -3.79
C ALA A 20 4.75 -17.09 -2.82
N HIS A 21 5.31 -16.69 -1.69
CA HIS A 21 4.65 -15.77 -0.77
C HIS A 21 4.65 -14.39 -1.43
N ALA A 22 3.46 -13.84 -1.71
CA ALA A 22 3.31 -12.45 -2.11
C ALA A 22 3.94 -11.59 -1.00
N GLN A 23 5.00 -10.85 -1.34
CA GLN A 23 5.76 -10.08 -0.37
C GLN A 23 4.93 -8.87 0.06
N LEU A 24 4.51 -8.85 1.32
CA LEU A 24 3.83 -7.70 1.92
C LEU A 24 4.87 -6.61 2.17
N VAL A 25 4.67 -5.43 1.60
CA VAL A 25 5.49 -4.24 1.86
C VAL A 25 4.78 -3.37 2.87
N GLU A 26 5.42 -3.16 4.04
CA GLU A 26 4.88 -2.31 5.11
C GLU A 26 5.61 -0.97 5.16
N LYS A 27 4.85 0.12 5.37
CA LYS A 27 5.38 1.48 5.59
C LYS A 27 4.62 2.17 6.71
N ALA A 28 5.31 3.03 7.45
CA ALA A 28 4.72 3.85 8.50
C ALA A 28 4.96 5.34 8.23
N PHE A 29 3.95 6.16 8.52
CA PHE A 29 3.95 7.60 8.30
C PHE A 29 3.43 8.31 9.53
N ALA A 30 3.99 9.49 9.84
CA ALA A 30 3.43 10.40 10.82
C ALA A 30 2.72 11.57 10.10
N LYS A 31 1.44 11.79 10.39
CA LYS A 31 0.60 12.83 9.76
C LYS A 31 -0.23 13.54 10.82
N ALA A 32 0.08 14.80 11.11
CA ALA A 32 -0.70 15.59 12.06
C ALA A 32 -2.12 15.93 11.53
N ALA A 33 -3.09 15.95 12.42
CA ALA A 33 -4.46 16.37 12.12
C ALA A 33 -4.98 17.36 13.17
N VAL A 34 -6.02 18.11 12.81
CA VAL A 34 -6.68 19.08 13.69
C VAL A 34 -8.08 18.59 14.01
N ALA A 35 -8.43 18.56 15.30
CA ALA A 35 -9.74 18.12 15.77
C ALA A 35 -10.90 18.82 15.01
N GLY A 36 -11.90 18.04 14.64
CA GLY A 36 -13.08 18.52 13.91
C GLY A 36 -12.85 18.91 12.44
N ARG A 37 -11.62 18.80 11.92
CA ARG A 37 -11.29 19.21 10.54
C ARG A 37 -10.93 18.01 9.68
N THR A 38 -11.60 17.88 8.53
CA THR A 38 -11.23 16.90 7.52
C THR A 38 -9.92 17.30 6.85
N SER A 39 -8.99 16.37 6.77
CA SER A 39 -7.73 16.50 6.04
C SER A 39 -7.49 15.30 5.12
N THR A 40 -6.79 15.56 4.03
CA THR A 40 -6.27 14.48 3.18
C THR A 40 -4.93 14.04 3.75
N LEU A 41 -4.87 12.82 4.28
CA LEU A 41 -3.64 12.25 4.82
C LEU A 41 -2.71 11.78 3.70
N ASP A 42 -3.28 11.20 2.65
CA ASP A 42 -2.51 10.67 1.54
C ASP A 42 -3.36 10.56 0.26
N ALA A 43 -2.67 10.41 -0.87
CA ALA A 43 -3.28 10.21 -2.18
C ALA A 43 -2.57 9.08 -2.93
N PHE A 44 -3.35 8.22 -3.55
CA PHE A 44 -2.87 7.02 -4.23
C PHE A 44 -3.23 7.09 -5.69
N TYR A 45 -2.22 7.03 -6.53
CA TYR A 45 -2.34 7.02 -7.98
C TYR A 45 -1.14 6.28 -8.59
N ALA A 46 -1.32 5.77 -9.79
CA ALA A 46 -0.24 5.16 -10.53
C ALA A 46 -0.31 5.61 -11.99
N VAL A 47 0.84 5.89 -12.57
CA VAL A 47 0.96 6.32 -13.96
C VAL A 47 2.12 5.63 -14.66
N LYS A 48 2.02 5.53 -15.97
CA LYS A 48 3.10 5.16 -16.86
C LYS A 48 4.15 6.29 -16.92
N LEU A 49 5.24 6.06 -17.62
CA LEU A 49 6.28 7.09 -17.81
C LEU A 49 5.81 8.29 -18.64
N ASP A 50 4.80 8.11 -19.48
CA ASP A 50 4.14 9.16 -20.26
C ASP A 50 3.02 9.89 -19.51
N CYS A 51 2.90 9.65 -18.19
CA CYS A 51 1.87 10.18 -17.30
C CYS A 51 0.45 9.64 -17.56
N ALA A 52 0.27 8.66 -18.42
CA ALA A 52 -1.03 8.02 -18.61
C ALA A 52 -1.42 7.20 -17.37
N PRO A 53 -2.68 7.24 -16.93
CA PRO A 53 -3.13 6.57 -15.72
C PRO A 53 -2.99 5.04 -15.82
N LEU A 54 -2.62 4.43 -14.70
CA LEU A 54 -2.75 3.00 -14.43
C LEU A 54 -3.87 2.81 -13.41
N GLU A 55 -4.65 1.75 -13.57
CA GLU A 55 -5.70 1.43 -12.60
C GLU A 55 -5.12 0.92 -11.28
N TRP A 56 -5.65 1.43 -10.17
CA TRP A 56 -5.47 0.84 -8.85
C TRP A 56 -6.45 -0.31 -8.69
N VAL A 57 -5.98 -1.43 -8.14
CA VAL A 57 -6.84 -2.59 -7.93
C VAL A 57 -7.75 -2.37 -6.74
N ASP A 58 -7.19 -1.97 -5.60
CA ASP A 58 -7.97 -1.73 -4.38
C ASP A 58 -7.19 -0.87 -3.37
N VAL A 59 -7.92 -0.03 -2.61
CA VAL A 59 -7.42 0.70 -1.44
C VAL A 59 -8.49 0.66 -0.37
N ARG A 60 -8.20 0.10 0.80
CA ARG A 60 -9.18 -0.07 1.88
C ARG A 60 -8.59 0.22 3.25
N VAL A 61 -9.43 0.73 4.15
CA VAL A 61 -9.11 0.87 5.57
C VAL A 61 -9.30 -0.50 6.23
N VAL A 62 -8.25 -1.04 6.84
CA VAL A 62 -8.29 -2.34 7.55
C VAL A 62 -8.27 -2.17 9.06
N GLU A 63 -7.72 -1.05 9.56
CA GLU A 63 -7.80 -0.64 10.95
C GLU A 63 -8.30 0.81 10.99
N PRO A 64 -9.58 1.03 11.39
CA PRO A 64 -10.15 2.38 11.45
C PRO A 64 -9.58 3.16 12.65
N PRO A 65 -9.65 4.51 12.62
CA PRO A 65 -9.24 5.33 13.75
C PRO A 65 -10.17 5.14 14.96
N HIS A 66 -9.67 5.41 16.15
CA HIS A 66 -10.45 5.33 17.39
C HIS A 66 -11.24 6.62 17.68
N ASN A 67 -10.68 7.78 17.31
CA ASN A 67 -11.22 9.10 17.68
C ASN A 67 -11.62 9.93 16.45
N GLY A 68 -12.13 9.29 15.42
CA GLY A 68 -12.52 9.99 14.20
C GLY A 68 -13.05 9.06 13.13
N LYS A 69 -13.15 9.59 11.92
CA LYS A 69 -13.61 8.85 10.75
C LYS A 69 -12.57 8.90 9.64
N ALA A 70 -12.20 7.75 9.10
CA ALA A 70 -11.38 7.60 7.92
C ALA A 70 -12.21 7.14 6.72
N VAL A 71 -12.02 7.77 5.58
CA VAL A 71 -12.71 7.44 4.33
C VAL A 71 -11.72 7.42 3.19
N VAL A 72 -11.78 6.38 2.36
CA VAL A 72 -11.10 6.33 1.07
C VAL A 72 -12.10 6.75 0.00
N SER A 73 -11.77 7.78 -0.77
CA SER A 73 -12.66 8.31 -1.82
C SER A 73 -11.88 8.62 -3.10
N LYS A 74 -12.55 8.45 -4.24
CA LYS A 74 -12.02 8.92 -5.53
C LYS A 74 -12.02 10.44 -5.59
N GLY A 75 -11.04 11.00 -6.31
CA GLY A 75 -10.99 12.43 -6.58
C GLY A 75 -9.76 12.81 -7.37
N THR A 76 -9.79 14.03 -7.90
CA THR A 76 -8.64 14.60 -8.61
C THR A 76 -7.55 14.98 -7.62
N VAL A 77 -6.33 14.56 -7.91
CA VAL A 77 -5.11 14.90 -7.17
C VAL A 77 -4.06 15.44 -8.13
N LEU A 78 -3.15 16.26 -7.62
CA LEU A 78 -1.98 16.69 -8.39
C LEU A 78 -0.85 15.70 -8.14
N MET A 79 -0.24 15.24 -9.22
CA MET A 79 0.88 14.29 -9.13
C MET A 79 2.10 14.95 -8.50
N TYR A 80 2.80 14.19 -7.68
CA TYR A 80 4.08 14.55 -7.11
C TYR A 80 5.01 13.33 -7.05
N TYR A 81 6.16 13.44 -7.63
CA TYR A 81 7.25 12.47 -7.59
C TYR A 81 8.56 13.17 -7.21
N PRO A 82 9.43 12.54 -6.41
CA PRO A 82 10.75 13.05 -6.11
C PRO A 82 11.60 13.28 -7.38
N GLU A 83 12.57 14.17 -7.31
CA GLU A 83 13.47 14.50 -8.44
C GLU A 83 14.19 13.28 -9.04
N THR A 84 14.45 12.27 -8.23
CA THR A 84 15.10 11.02 -8.67
C THR A 84 14.15 10.03 -9.36
N ASN A 85 12.83 10.31 -9.35
CA ASN A 85 11.86 9.43 -9.96
C ASN A 85 11.73 9.72 -11.47
N PRO A 86 11.72 8.69 -12.34
CA PRO A 86 11.58 8.90 -13.79
C PRO A 86 10.23 9.52 -14.20
N ARG A 87 9.24 9.58 -13.29
CA ARG A 87 7.93 10.22 -13.51
C ARG A 87 7.85 11.66 -13.03
N LYS A 88 8.98 12.28 -12.63
CA LYS A 88 8.99 13.67 -12.17
C LYS A 88 8.39 14.67 -13.18
N SER A 89 8.44 14.36 -14.46
CA SER A 89 7.82 15.18 -15.51
C SER A 89 6.29 15.23 -15.44
N CYS A 90 5.67 14.34 -14.65
CA CYS A 90 4.25 14.32 -14.41
C CYS A 90 3.81 15.28 -13.29
N ASN A 91 4.76 15.82 -12.52
CA ASN A 91 4.46 16.69 -11.38
C ASN A 91 3.58 17.89 -11.77
N GLY A 92 2.62 18.19 -10.91
CA GLY A 92 1.67 19.27 -11.09
C GLY A 92 0.53 18.99 -12.08
N LYS A 93 0.55 17.86 -12.77
CA LYS A 93 -0.56 17.43 -13.62
C LYS A 93 -1.65 16.77 -12.79
N PRO A 94 -2.95 17.05 -13.07
CA PRO A 94 -4.06 16.41 -12.38
C PRO A 94 -4.23 14.97 -12.85
N ILE A 95 -4.64 14.10 -11.91
CA ILE A 95 -5.01 12.71 -12.18
C ILE A 95 -6.17 12.31 -11.27
N GLU A 96 -7.04 11.43 -11.73
CA GLU A 96 -7.96 10.74 -10.85
C GLU A 96 -7.22 9.72 -10.00
N GLY A 97 -7.39 9.79 -8.68
CA GLY A 97 -6.77 8.91 -7.72
C GLY A 97 -7.69 8.61 -6.55
N MET A 98 -7.16 7.86 -5.59
CA MET A 98 -7.82 7.61 -4.31
C MET A 98 -7.21 8.51 -3.25
N ARG A 99 -8.04 9.09 -2.37
CA ARG A 99 -7.59 9.92 -1.25
C ARG A 99 -7.99 9.27 0.05
N LEU A 100 -7.06 9.21 0.99
CA LEU A 100 -7.36 8.87 2.38
C LEU A 100 -7.71 10.17 3.12
N LEU A 101 -8.99 10.31 3.45
CA LEU A 101 -9.51 11.43 4.22
C LEU A 101 -9.68 11.02 5.68
N TYR A 102 -9.27 11.89 6.60
CA TYR A 102 -9.46 11.69 8.02
C TYR A 102 -10.10 12.92 8.67
N THR A 103 -11.11 12.68 9.48
CA THR A 103 -11.80 13.71 10.28
C THR A 103 -11.78 13.27 11.73
N PRO A 104 -10.89 13.84 12.58
CA PRO A 104 -10.97 13.60 14.01
C PRO A 104 -12.28 14.14 14.58
N ASN A 105 -12.78 13.52 15.65
CA ASN A 105 -13.90 14.05 16.43
C ASN A 105 -13.57 15.46 16.94
N ASP A 106 -14.60 16.29 17.18
CA ASP A 106 -14.41 17.72 17.58
C ASP A 106 -13.58 17.87 18.87
N ASN A 107 -13.64 16.90 19.75
CA ASN A 107 -12.90 16.90 21.03
C ASN A 107 -11.73 15.91 21.05
N ALA A 108 -11.32 15.37 19.90
CA ALA A 108 -10.22 14.43 19.82
C ALA A 108 -8.90 15.08 20.24
N GLN A 109 -8.15 14.40 21.09
CA GLN A 109 -6.81 14.77 21.53
C GLN A 109 -5.92 13.55 21.62
N GLY A 110 -4.61 13.77 21.51
CA GLY A 110 -3.62 12.71 21.57
C GLY A 110 -3.44 12.02 20.23
N ASP A 111 -2.92 10.81 20.26
CA ASP A 111 -2.58 10.07 19.06
C ASP A 111 -3.74 9.18 18.59
N ASP A 112 -3.94 9.15 17.31
CA ASP A 112 -4.82 8.21 16.63
C ASP A 112 -4.04 7.40 15.58
N ARG A 113 -4.64 6.36 15.05
CA ARG A 113 -3.97 5.46 14.12
C ARG A 113 -4.93 4.95 13.06
N ILE A 114 -4.43 4.85 11.84
CA ILE A 114 -5.15 4.26 10.71
C ILE A 114 -4.22 3.28 10.00
N VAL A 115 -4.72 2.12 9.65
CA VAL A 115 -4.02 1.19 8.77
C VAL A 115 -4.83 0.96 7.51
N ILE A 116 -4.18 1.06 6.37
CA ILE A 116 -4.76 0.74 5.08
C ILE A 116 -3.98 -0.37 4.38
N GLU A 117 -4.68 -1.10 3.55
CA GLU A 117 -4.09 -2.02 2.59
C GLU A 117 -4.36 -1.54 1.17
N ILE A 118 -3.37 -1.70 0.31
CA ILE A 118 -3.41 -1.32 -1.08
C ILE A 118 -2.98 -2.53 -1.91
N VAL A 119 -3.77 -2.88 -2.91
CA VAL A 119 -3.36 -3.80 -3.97
C VAL A 119 -3.13 -2.97 -5.23
N ASN A 120 -1.88 -2.83 -5.63
CA ASN A 120 -1.52 -2.01 -6.77
C ASN A 120 -1.74 -2.73 -8.11
N SER A 121 -1.55 -2.01 -9.21
CA SER A 121 -1.75 -2.53 -10.58
C SER A 121 -0.82 -3.69 -10.96
N SER A 122 0.26 -3.93 -10.22
CA SER A 122 1.14 -5.09 -10.39
C SER A 122 0.76 -6.29 -9.51
N GLY A 123 -0.33 -6.19 -8.72
CA GLY A 123 -0.77 -7.21 -7.77
C GLY A 123 0.03 -7.27 -6.47
N GLN A 124 0.87 -6.28 -6.21
CA GLN A 124 1.63 -6.21 -4.97
C GLN A 124 0.75 -5.71 -3.83
N ASN A 125 0.86 -6.33 -2.66
CA ASN A 125 0.18 -5.91 -1.45
C ASN A 125 1.06 -4.94 -0.65
N LEU A 126 0.50 -3.77 -0.35
CA LEU A 126 1.12 -2.74 0.47
C LEU A 126 0.26 -2.52 1.72
N LYS A 127 0.89 -2.37 2.88
CA LYS A 127 0.23 -2.03 4.13
C LYS A 127 0.84 -0.74 4.67
N TYR A 128 0.02 0.29 4.81
CA TYR A 128 0.45 1.59 5.30
C TYR A 128 -0.20 1.88 6.64
N THR A 129 0.63 2.25 7.60
CA THR A 129 0.22 2.68 8.94
C THR A 129 0.43 4.18 9.07
N TYR A 130 -0.60 4.89 9.51
CA TYR A 130 -0.55 6.33 9.81
C TYR A 130 -0.68 6.52 11.32
N ASP A 131 0.36 7.06 11.95
CA ASP A 131 0.32 7.54 13.31
C ASP A 131 -0.01 9.03 13.28
N ILE A 132 -1.11 9.43 13.94
CA ILE A 132 -1.75 10.72 13.73
C ILE A 132 -1.86 11.48 15.05
N PRO A 133 -0.89 12.33 15.39
CA PRO A 133 -1.06 13.28 16.48
C PRO A 133 -2.18 14.27 16.14
N VAL A 134 -3.22 14.31 16.98
CA VAL A 134 -4.37 15.22 16.84
C VAL A 134 -4.18 16.40 17.78
N LYS A 135 -4.34 17.61 17.26
CA LYS A 135 -4.21 18.89 18.00
C LYS A 135 -5.51 19.66 18.00
#